data_399d6298b784eee385fff284fffa9d09
#
_entry.id   399d6298b784eee385fff284fffa9d09
#
_cell.length_a   1.000
_cell.length_b   1.000
_cell.length_c   1.000
_cell.angle_alpha   90.00
_cell.angle_beta   90.00
_cell.angle_gamma   90.00
#
_symmetry.space_group_name_H-M   'P 1'
#
loop_
_entity.id
_entity.type
_entity.pdbx_description
1 polymer ?
#
loop_
_entity_poly.entity_id
_entity_poly.type
_entity_poly.pdbx_seq_one_letter_code
_entity_poly.pdbx_strand_id
1 'polypeptide(L)'
;MKLKQTISSVFYKKSNQTIRSLKSTPSSKNREKLIAALLFICGFFSILITIGIIISLFSEAIGFFMRPEVNLFKFFTGTTWRPLSKSVSPDNFGVLPLITGTMLIAIISALISVPIGIGSAIYLSEYASAKMRSTLKPLLEILAGIPSVVYGYFALSFVTPLLETVLEKGLGIEVSFFNALSASIVLGIMIIPTVASISEDAMRAVPRSLREAAYSLGATRFEVISKVVLPAAFSGIIAAFILAISRAVGETMAVTIAAGATPQVTFNPLESVQTMTAFIVQVSFGDAPAGSINGQSIFAVGATLFIMTFIMNIISDIVLKRFREVYE
;
A
#
# COMPACT_ATOMS: atom_id res chain seq x y z
N MET A 1 -65.40 6.13 6.96
CA MET A 1 -64.68 7.33 7.38
C MET A 1 -63.90 7.15 8.71
N LYS A 2 -64.44 6.46 9.70
CA LYS A 2 -63.79 6.24 11.03
C LYS A 2 -62.50 5.38 10.98
N LEU A 3 -62.34 4.41 10.11
CA LEU A 3 -61.17 3.53 10.02
C LEU A 3 -59.90 4.28 9.56
N LYS A 4 -59.97 5.24 8.62
CA LYS A 4 -58.86 6.06 8.16
C LYS A 4 -58.31 6.98 9.26
N GLN A 5 -59.20 7.52 10.10
CA GLN A 5 -58.78 8.37 11.21
C GLN A 5 -58.05 7.60 12.32
N THR A 6 -58.49 6.34 12.58
CA THR A 6 -57.85 5.49 13.60
C THR A 6 -56.42 5.05 13.17
N ILE A 7 -56.24 4.69 11.88
CA ILE A 7 -54.93 4.30 11.35
C ILE A 7 -53.97 5.49 11.36
N SER A 8 -54.40 6.68 10.93
CA SER A 8 -53.62 7.90 10.94
C SER A 8 -53.15 8.29 12.37
N SER A 9 -54.05 8.16 13.35
CA SER A 9 -53.73 8.49 14.77
C SER A 9 -52.73 7.50 15.40
N VAL A 10 -52.78 6.21 15.03
CA VAL A 10 -51.87 5.19 15.50
C VAL A 10 -50.45 5.40 14.89
N PHE A 11 -50.34 5.71 13.59
CA PHE A 11 -49.09 6.00 12.92
C PHE A 11 -48.45 7.31 13.48
N TYR A 12 -49.25 8.35 13.68
CA TYR A 12 -48.78 9.62 14.26
C TYR A 12 -48.32 9.45 15.71
N LYS A 13 -49.00 8.63 16.51
CA LYS A 13 -48.64 8.34 17.89
C LYS A 13 -47.33 7.50 17.99
N LYS A 14 -47.16 6.53 17.05
CA LYS A 14 -45.92 5.70 16.96
C LYS A 14 -44.73 6.51 16.48
N SER A 15 -44.92 7.42 15.49
CA SER A 15 -43.89 8.34 15.02
C SER A 15 -43.43 9.30 16.12
N ASN A 16 -44.37 9.89 16.86
CA ASN A 16 -44.05 10.79 17.99
C ASN A 16 -43.40 10.08 19.17
N GLN A 17 -43.70 8.82 19.43
CA GLN A 17 -42.99 8.02 20.42
C GLN A 17 -41.55 7.71 20.00
N THR A 18 -41.31 7.40 18.74
CA THR A 18 -39.97 7.19 18.17
C THR A 18 -39.14 8.48 18.21
N ILE A 19 -39.75 9.62 17.87
CA ILE A 19 -39.08 10.94 17.95
C ILE A 19 -38.81 11.35 19.40
N ARG A 20 -39.70 11.01 20.35
CA ARG A 20 -39.45 11.25 21.78
C ARG A 20 -38.33 10.37 22.36
N SER A 21 -38.19 9.14 21.89
CA SER A 21 -37.10 8.25 22.30
C SER A 21 -35.72 8.68 21.74
N LEU A 22 -35.72 9.47 20.64
CA LEU A 22 -34.53 10.10 20.07
C LEU A 22 -34.15 11.44 20.73
N LYS A 23 -35.03 12.03 21.58
CA LYS A 23 -34.66 13.19 22.38
C LYS A 23 -33.67 12.78 23.45
N SER A 24 -32.42 13.18 23.26
CA SER A 24 -31.32 12.95 24.21
C SER A 24 -31.71 13.41 25.62
N THR A 25 -31.73 12.49 26.59
CA THR A 25 -31.84 12.82 28.03
C THR A 25 -30.61 13.62 28.44
N PRO A 26 -30.68 14.51 29.45
CA PRO A 26 -29.52 15.25 29.97
C PRO A 26 -28.30 14.37 30.25
N SER A 27 -28.53 13.17 30.76
CA SER A 27 -27.51 12.14 31.00
C SER A 27 -26.84 11.66 29.68
N SER A 28 -27.61 11.54 28.58
CA SER A 28 -27.07 11.17 27.26
C SER A 28 -26.14 12.25 26.72
N LYS A 29 -26.48 13.53 26.88
CA LYS A 29 -25.65 14.66 26.40
C LYS A 29 -24.30 14.73 27.11
N ASN A 30 -24.24 14.42 28.39
CA ASN A 30 -22.98 14.40 29.14
C ASN A 30 -22.09 13.21 28.70
N ARG A 31 -22.71 12.05 28.46
CA ARG A 31 -22.00 10.88 27.91
C ARG A 31 -21.47 11.14 26.50
N GLU A 32 -22.27 11.79 25.62
CA GLU A 32 -21.84 12.19 24.28
C GLU A 32 -20.67 13.17 24.32
N LYS A 33 -20.71 14.17 25.20
CA LYS A 33 -19.58 15.10 25.39
C LYS A 33 -18.33 14.38 25.90
N LEU A 34 -18.49 13.44 26.83
CA LEU A 34 -17.36 12.65 27.32
C LEU A 34 -16.75 11.79 26.19
N ILE A 35 -17.59 11.12 25.41
CA ILE A 35 -17.13 10.31 24.26
C ILE A 35 -16.43 11.21 23.22
N ALA A 36 -17.04 12.35 22.87
CA ALA A 36 -16.45 13.30 21.95
C ALA A 36 -15.09 13.85 22.43
N ALA A 37 -14.99 14.17 23.74
CA ALA A 37 -13.72 14.61 24.34
C ALA A 37 -12.67 13.49 24.31
N LEU A 38 -13.05 12.27 24.60
CA LEU A 38 -12.17 11.11 24.57
C LEU A 38 -11.65 10.83 23.15
N LEU A 39 -12.53 10.87 22.14
CA LEU A 39 -12.16 10.72 20.73
C LEU A 39 -11.26 11.88 20.26
N PHE A 40 -11.55 13.11 20.70
CA PHE A 40 -10.70 14.29 20.40
C PHE A 40 -9.30 14.10 21.00
N ILE A 41 -9.20 13.66 22.26
CA ILE A 41 -7.92 13.40 22.93
C ILE A 41 -7.14 12.30 22.15
N CYS A 42 -7.79 11.21 21.79
CA CYS A 42 -7.15 10.15 20.98
C CYS A 42 -6.63 10.68 19.63
N GLY A 43 -7.42 11.49 18.92
CA GLY A 43 -7.01 12.13 17.67
C GLY A 43 -5.83 13.10 17.87
N PHE A 44 -5.89 13.91 18.93
CA PHE A 44 -4.83 14.86 19.27
C PHE A 44 -3.50 14.13 19.61
N PHE A 45 -3.56 13.07 20.41
CA PHE A 45 -2.38 12.25 20.72
C PHE A 45 -1.80 11.58 19.47
N SER A 46 -2.62 11.08 18.57
CA SER A 46 -2.16 10.51 17.30
C SER A 46 -1.37 11.51 16.47
N ILE A 47 -1.86 12.75 16.35
CA ILE A 47 -1.16 13.84 15.66
C ILE A 47 0.16 14.18 16.35
N LEU A 48 0.15 14.31 17.68
CA LEU A 48 1.36 14.60 18.46
C LEU A 48 2.45 13.54 18.28
N ILE A 49 2.08 12.27 18.33
CA ILE A 49 3.02 11.15 18.12
C ILE A 49 3.59 11.21 16.70
N THR A 50 2.73 11.43 15.70
CA THR A 50 3.18 11.53 14.31
C THR A 50 4.18 12.69 14.12
N ILE A 51 3.89 13.86 14.66
CA ILE A 51 4.81 15.01 14.63
C ILE A 51 6.12 14.67 15.36
N GLY A 52 6.04 14.03 16.53
CA GLY A 52 7.21 13.59 17.29
C GLY A 52 8.10 12.64 16.52
N ILE A 53 7.53 11.66 15.81
CA ILE A 53 8.27 10.73 14.94
C ILE A 53 8.94 11.49 13.80
N ILE A 54 8.25 12.42 13.14
CA ILE A 54 8.81 13.21 12.05
C ILE A 54 9.97 14.07 12.55
N ILE A 55 9.80 14.76 13.68
CA ILE A 55 10.87 15.60 14.27
C ILE A 55 12.08 14.73 14.64
N SER A 56 11.88 13.59 15.29
CA SER A 56 12.95 12.66 15.65
C SER A 56 13.69 12.15 14.40
N LEU A 57 12.96 11.72 13.39
CA LEU A 57 13.51 11.22 12.13
C LEU A 57 14.41 12.28 11.45
N PHE A 58 13.89 13.50 11.29
CA PHE A 58 14.62 14.54 10.60
C PHE A 58 15.76 15.13 11.44
N SER A 59 15.65 15.21 12.76
CA SER A 59 16.73 15.70 13.63
C SER A 59 17.96 14.80 13.54
N GLU A 60 17.77 13.47 13.58
CA GLU A 60 18.87 12.50 13.43
C GLU A 60 19.42 12.46 12.00
N ALA A 61 18.54 12.58 10.99
CA ALA A 61 18.96 12.66 9.60
C ALA A 61 19.82 13.92 9.34
N ILE A 62 19.43 15.08 9.89
CA ILE A 62 20.23 16.30 9.81
C ILE A 62 21.59 16.11 10.51
N GLY A 63 21.60 15.46 11.69
CA GLY A 63 22.84 15.10 12.39
C GLY A 63 23.78 14.27 11.53
N PHE A 64 23.25 13.32 10.73
CA PHE A 64 24.03 12.56 9.76
C PHE A 64 24.63 13.46 8.66
N PHE A 65 23.85 14.34 8.06
CA PHE A 65 24.31 15.22 6.98
C PHE A 65 25.25 16.35 7.45
N MET A 66 25.25 16.67 8.74
CA MET A 66 26.21 17.65 9.33
C MET A 66 27.60 17.05 9.58
N ARG A 67 27.79 15.75 9.43
CA ARG A 67 29.08 15.12 9.61
C ARG A 67 30.04 15.48 8.47
N PRO A 68 31.34 15.76 8.78
CA PRO A 68 32.32 16.12 7.76
C PRO A 68 32.59 14.98 6.77
N GLU A 69 32.33 13.74 7.17
CA GLU A 69 32.49 12.54 6.33
C GLU A 69 31.36 12.33 5.34
N VAL A 70 30.28 13.11 5.42
CA VAL A 70 29.10 12.97 4.57
C VAL A 70 28.95 14.17 3.64
N ASN A 71 28.78 13.89 2.35
CA ASN A 71 28.49 14.93 1.36
C ASN A 71 27.09 14.72 0.79
N LEU A 72 26.21 15.72 0.97
CA LEU A 72 24.82 15.65 0.55
C LEU A 72 24.66 15.36 -0.97
N PHE A 73 25.50 15.96 -1.82
CA PHE A 73 25.45 15.70 -3.26
C PHE A 73 25.86 14.26 -3.60
N LYS A 74 26.94 13.77 -2.97
CA LYS A 74 27.37 12.37 -3.14
C LYS A 74 26.37 11.38 -2.55
N PHE A 75 25.63 11.77 -1.51
CA PHE A 75 24.56 10.93 -0.96
C PHE A 75 23.47 10.62 -2.01
N PHE A 76 23.00 11.62 -2.75
CA PHE A 76 21.96 11.43 -3.75
C PHE A 76 22.46 10.96 -5.13
N THR A 77 23.74 11.12 -5.44
CA THR A 77 24.30 10.75 -6.76
C THR A 77 25.26 9.55 -6.70
N GLY A 78 25.70 9.16 -5.51
CA GLY A 78 26.65 8.06 -5.32
C GLY A 78 26.01 6.70 -5.58
N THR A 79 26.78 5.82 -6.21
CA THR A 79 26.38 4.45 -6.58
C THR A 79 26.92 3.39 -5.63
N THR A 80 27.61 3.79 -4.58
CA THR A 80 28.22 2.90 -3.59
C THR A 80 27.61 3.15 -2.22
N TRP A 81 26.97 2.12 -1.65
CA TRP A 81 26.39 2.16 -0.32
C TRP A 81 27.10 1.17 0.60
N ARG A 82 28.02 1.66 1.44
CA ARG A 82 28.82 0.84 2.38
C ARG A 82 29.01 1.56 3.72
N PRO A 83 27.96 1.91 4.46
CA PRO A 83 28.07 2.66 5.72
C PRO A 83 28.80 1.86 6.81
N LEU A 84 28.78 0.52 6.75
CA LEU A 84 29.43 -0.37 7.71
C LEU A 84 30.94 -0.60 7.40
N SER A 85 31.50 0.11 6.42
CA SER A 85 32.93 -0.01 6.08
C SER A 85 33.81 0.56 7.20
N LYS A 86 34.94 -0.10 7.47
CA LYS A 86 35.96 0.40 8.42
C LYS A 86 36.59 1.71 7.95
N SER A 87 36.68 1.94 6.65
CA SER A 87 37.17 3.18 6.05
C SER A 87 35.96 4.07 5.72
N VAL A 88 35.72 5.07 6.55
CA VAL A 88 34.65 6.04 6.34
C VAL A 88 35.12 7.06 5.29
N SER A 89 34.43 7.08 4.13
CA SER A 89 34.66 8.02 3.04
C SER A 89 33.31 8.55 2.53
N PRO A 90 33.26 9.81 2.07
CA PRO A 90 32.02 10.35 1.47
C PRO A 90 31.47 9.53 0.29
N ASP A 91 32.31 8.73 -0.37
CA ASP A 91 31.93 7.86 -1.48
C ASP A 91 31.17 6.60 -1.02
N ASN A 92 31.16 6.30 0.28
CA ASN A 92 30.51 5.12 0.85
C ASN A 92 29.01 5.34 1.15
N PHE A 93 28.50 6.55 1.00
CA PHE A 93 27.14 6.93 1.41
C PHE A 93 26.22 7.29 0.24
N GLY A 94 26.39 6.68 -0.91
CA GLY A 94 25.49 6.89 -2.06
C GLY A 94 24.21 6.08 -1.93
N VAL A 95 23.04 6.73 -1.82
CA VAL A 95 21.74 6.07 -1.58
C VAL A 95 21.11 5.47 -2.83
N LEU A 96 21.63 5.77 -4.04
CA LEU A 96 21.06 5.27 -5.30
C LEU A 96 20.86 3.75 -5.37
N PRO A 97 21.79 2.90 -4.88
CA PRO A 97 21.56 1.45 -4.90
C PRO A 97 20.31 1.03 -4.14
N LEU A 98 20.01 1.67 -3.01
CA LEU A 98 18.83 1.37 -2.20
C LEU A 98 17.55 1.88 -2.86
N ILE A 99 17.59 3.06 -3.49
CA ILE A 99 16.46 3.62 -4.24
C ILE A 99 16.15 2.73 -5.45
N THR A 100 17.16 2.37 -6.25
CA THR A 100 16.97 1.53 -7.44
C THR A 100 16.46 0.14 -7.07
N GLY A 101 16.98 -0.49 -6.01
CA GLY A 101 16.49 -1.78 -5.51
C GLY A 101 15.02 -1.70 -5.06
N THR A 102 14.66 -0.66 -4.31
CA THR A 102 13.26 -0.43 -3.87
C THR A 102 12.33 -0.21 -5.07
N MET A 103 12.73 0.63 -6.02
CA MET A 103 11.92 0.92 -7.22
C MET A 103 11.78 -0.29 -8.13
N LEU A 104 12.84 -1.05 -8.36
CA LEU A 104 12.83 -2.25 -9.18
C LEU A 104 11.79 -3.25 -8.66
N ILE A 105 11.85 -3.56 -7.36
CA ILE A 105 10.90 -4.50 -6.75
C ILE A 105 9.47 -3.94 -6.78
N ALA A 106 9.27 -2.68 -6.42
CA ALA A 106 7.94 -2.07 -6.40
C ALA A 106 7.28 -2.03 -7.79
N ILE A 107 8.04 -1.69 -8.84
CA ILE A 107 7.52 -1.64 -10.21
C ILE A 107 7.15 -3.03 -10.71
N ILE A 108 8.03 -4.03 -10.54
CA ILE A 108 7.75 -5.40 -10.99
C ILE A 108 6.55 -5.98 -10.22
N SER A 109 6.47 -5.77 -8.91
CA SER A 109 5.32 -6.20 -8.11
C SER A 109 4.02 -5.55 -8.56
N ALA A 110 4.04 -4.26 -8.90
CA ALA A 110 2.89 -3.55 -9.44
C ALA A 110 2.48 -4.09 -10.83
N LEU A 111 3.44 -4.36 -11.72
CA LEU A 111 3.19 -4.95 -13.03
C LEU A 111 2.53 -6.33 -12.95
N ILE A 112 2.77 -7.07 -11.88
CA ILE A 112 2.12 -8.36 -11.62
C ILE A 112 0.75 -8.16 -10.95
N SER A 113 0.71 -7.40 -9.86
CA SER A 113 -0.47 -7.31 -9.01
C SER A 113 -1.61 -6.51 -9.63
N VAL A 114 -1.33 -5.45 -10.37
CA VAL A 114 -2.36 -4.56 -10.91
C VAL A 114 -3.21 -5.22 -12.00
N PRO A 115 -2.65 -5.85 -13.04
CA PRO A 115 -3.47 -6.52 -14.06
C PRO A 115 -4.30 -7.66 -13.47
N ILE A 116 -3.70 -8.49 -12.60
CA ILE A 116 -4.38 -9.63 -11.97
C ILE A 116 -5.45 -9.13 -10.99
N GLY A 117 -5.14 -8.11 -10.20
CA GLY A 117 -6.07 -7.53 -9.23
C GLY A 117 -7.27 -6.86 -9.90
N ILE A 118 -7.06 -6.08 -10.97
CA ILE A 118 -8.15 -5.48 -11.75
C ILE A 118 -8.99 -6.55 -12.45
N GLY A 119 -8.36 -7.56 -13.06
CA GLY A 119 -9.07 -8.69 -13.65
C GLY A 119 -9.96 -9.42 -12.63
N SER A 120 -9.43 -9.66 -11.43
CA SER A 120 -10.17 -10.23 -10.31
C SER A 120 -11.32 -9.34 -9.86
N ALA A 121 -11.12 -8.02 -9.78
CA ALA A 121 -12.14 -7.04 -9.44
C ALA A 121 -13.29 -7.01 -10.46
N ILE A 122 -12.97 -7.01 -11.75
CA ILE A 122 -13.96 -7.08 -12.83
C ILE A 122 -14.78 -8.38 -12.70
N TYR A 123 -14.12 -9.51 -12.49
CA TYR A 123 -14.81 -10.77 -12.30
C TYR A 123 -15.77 -10.73 -11.10
N LEU A 124 -15.28 -10.27 -9.94
CA LEU A 124 -16.06 -10.22 -8.70
C LEU A 124 -17.22 -9.22 -8.77
N SER A 125 -17.01 -8.06 -9.41
CA SER A 125 -18.03 -7.01 -9.54
C SER A 125 -19.11 -7.37 -10.56
N GLU A 126 -18.69 -7.87 -11.74
CA GLU A 126 -19.58 -7.94 -12.89
C GLU A 126 -19.99 -9.37 -13.27
N TYR A 127 -19.16 -10.38 -13.04
CA TYR A 127 -19.42 -11.75 -13.51
C TYR A 127 -19.81 -12.73 -12.39
N ALA A 128 -19.26 -12.56 -11.19
CA ALA A 128 -19.47 -13.50 -10.11
C ALA A 128 -20.93 -13.50 -9.60
N SER A 129 -21.46 -14.70 -9.35
CA SER A 129 -22.73 -14.82 -8.61
C SER A 129 -22.55 -14.37 -7.16
N ALA A 130 -23.65 -14.01 -6.47
CA ALA A 130 -23.62 -13.60 -5.07
C ALA A 130 -22.94 -14.65 -4.18
N LYS A 131 -23.17 -15.96 -4.45
CA LYS A 131 -22.55 -17.07 -3.73
C LYS A 131 -21.06 -17.17 -3.98
N MET A 132 -20.62 -17.06 -5.24
CA MET A 132 -19.21 -17.12 -5.60
C MET A 132 -18.43 -15.96 -4.96
N ARG A 133 -18.99 -14.76 -5.02
CA ARG A 133 -18.39 -13.57 -4.42
C ARG A 133 -18.30 -13.67 -2.90
N SER A 134 -19.36 -14.15 -2.21
CA SER A 134 -19.33 -14.33 -0.76
C SER A 134 -18.29 -15.37 -0.29
N THR A 135 -17.77 -16.18 -1.21
CA THR A 135 -16.70 -17.15 -0.93
C THR A 135 -15.32 -16.57 -1.32
N LEU A 136 -15.21 -15.97 -2.51
CA LEU A 136 -13.91 -15.50 -3.01
C LEU A 136 -13.40 -14.24 -2.30
N LYS A 137 -14.28 -13.30 -1.92
CA LYS A 137 -13.85 -12.07 -1.23
C LYS A 137 -13.20 -12.37 0.12
N PRO A 138 -13.76 -13.20 1.02
CA PRO A 138 -13.08 -13.60 2.24
C PRO A 138 -11.77 -14.37 2.01
N LEU A 139 -11.67 -15.18 0.95
CA LEU A 139 -10.42 -15.87 0.61
C LEU A 139 -9.31 -14.87 0.25
N LEU A 140 -9.62 -13.83 -0.50
CA LEU A 140 -8.67 -12.73 -0.78
C LEU A 140 -8.28 -11.99 0.50
N GLU A 141 -9.22 -11.76 1.42
CA GLU A 141 -8.96 -11.12 2.70
C GLU A 141 -8.04 -11.97 3.59
N ILE A 142 -8.21 -13.30 3.59
CA ILE A 142 -7.32 -14.23 4.30
C ILE A 142 -5.91 -14.17 3.72
N LEU A 143 -5.75 -14.15 2.39
CA LEU A 143 -4.44 -14.00 1.75
C LEU A 143 -3.75 -12.68 2.16
N ALA A 144 -4.50 -11.57 2.23
CA ALA A 144 -3.97 -10.30 2.70
C ALA A 144 -3.54 -10.31 4.18
N GLY A 145 -4.09 -11.24 4.98
CA GLY A 145 -3.78 -11.42 6.41
C GLY A 145 -2.55 -12.29 6.70
N ILE A 146 -1.96 -12.95 5.71
CA ILE A 146 -0.76 -13.77 5.91
C ILE A 146 0.43 -12.86 6.26
N PRO A 147 1.21 -13.15 7.33
CA PRO A 147 2.41 -12.38 7.68
C PRO A 147 3.42 -12.31 6.53
N SER A 148 3.98 -11.13 6.26
CA SER A 148 4.92 -10.91 5.14
C SER A 148 6.20 -11.75 5.23
N VAL A 149 6.62 -12.12 6.46
CA VAL A 149 7.73 -13.06 6.69
C VAL A 149 7.48 -14.41 6.02
N VAL A 150 6.25 -14.94 6.09
CA VAL A 150 5.87 -16.22 5.46
C VAL A 150 6.00 -16.12 3.95
N TYR A 151 5.58 -14.99 3.37
CA TYR A 151 5.76 -14.73 1.94
C TYR A 151 7.23 -14.66 1.54
N GLY A 152 8.09 -14.01 2.36
CA GLY A 152 9.53 -13.95 2.10
C GLY A 152 10.19 -15.33 2.12
N TYR A 153 9.82 -16.18 3.08
CA TYR A 153 10.30 -17.56 3.14
C TYR A 153 9.78 -18.41 1.97
N PHE A 154 8.52 -18.22 1.57
CA PHE A 154 7.96 -18.87 0.39
C PHE A 154 8.68 -18.45 -0.90
N ALA A 155 9.12 -17.20 -1.01
CA ALA A 155 9.94 -16.75 -2.12
C ALA A 155 11.22 -17.58 -2.25
N LEU A 156 11.95 -17.78 -1.15
CA LEU A 156 13.21 -18.54 -1.16
C LEU A 156 13.01 -20.04 -1.32
N SER A 157 12.00 -20.60 -0.67
CA SER A 157 11.82 -22.06 -0.63
C SER A 157 11.09 -22.62 -1.85
N PHE A 158 10.32 -21.79 -2.56
CA PHE A 158 9.51 -22.24 -3.69
C PHE A 158 9.77 -21.43 -4.96
N VAL A 159 9.67 -20.09 -4.89
CA VAL A 159 9.73 -19.24 -6.10
C VAL A 159 11.15 -19.23 -6.67
N THR A 160 12.18 -19.02 -5.85
CA THR A 160 13.58 -19.02 -6.32
C THR A 160 13.98 -20.35 -6.96
N PRO A 161 13.76 -21.55 -6.34
CA PRO A 161 14.07 -22.81 -6.99
C PRO A 161 13.29 -23.07 -8.29
N LEU A 162 12.05 -22.56 -8.37
CA LEU A 162 11.27 -22.62 -9.61
C LEU A 162 11.92 -21.76 -10.70
N LEU A 163 12.35 -20.53 -10.38
CA LEU A 163 13.06 -19.66 -11.31
C LEU A 163 14.39 -20.27 -11.77
N GLU A 164 15.19 -20.83 -10.85
CA GLU A 164 16.42 -21.56 -11.18
C GLU A 164 16.13 -22.72 -12.15
N THR A 165 15.07 -23.48 -11.89
CA THR A 165 14.73 -24.63 -12.77
C THR A 165 14.30 -24.17 -14.16
N VAL A 166 13.50 -23.11 -14.26
CA VAL A 166 12.95 -22.65 -15.55
C VAL A 166 13.95 -21.80 -16.32
N LEU A 167 14.62 -20.86 -15.66
CA LEU A 167 15.50 -19.89 -16.31
C LEU A 167 16.93 -20.41 -16.43
N GLU A 168 17.51 -20.99 -15.38
CA GLU A 168 18.89 -21.42 -15.40
C GLU A 168 19.05 -22.76 -16.14
N LYS A 169 18.29 -23.79 -15.74
CA LYS A 169 18.36 -25.11 -16.41
C LYS A 169 17.65 -25.15 -17.75
N GLY A 170 16.58 -24.34 -17.93
CA GLY A 170 15.82 -24.31 -19.19
C GLY A 170 16.39 -23.37 -20.25
N LEU A 171 16.86 -22.18 -19.85
CA LEU A 171 17.31 -21.12 -20.76
C LEU A 171 18.80 -20.74 -20.62
N GLY A 172 19.51 -21.30 -19.64
CA GLY A 172 20.92 -20.97 -19.38
C GLY A 172 21.15 -19.58 -18.78
N ILE A 173 20.12 -18.97 -18.17
CA ILE A 173 20.19 -17.64 -17.56
C ILE A 173 20.46 -17.80 -16.06
N GLU A 174 21.58 -17.29 -15.59
CA GLU A 174 21.95 -17.36 -14.17
C GLU A 174 20.93 -16.64 -13.27
N VAL A 175 20.54 -17.29 -12.17
CA VAL A 175 19.61 -16.78 -11.17
C VAL A 175 20.31 -16.75 -9.81
N SER A 176 20.45 -15.58 -9.20
CA SER A 176 20.98 -15.49 -7.83
C SER A 176 19.99 -16.11 -6.83
N PHE A 177 20.48 -16.81 -5.82
CA PHE A 177 19.66 -17.39 -4.75
C PHE A 177 18.77 -16.35 -4.08
N PHE A 178 19.33 -15.17 -3.73
CA PHE A 178 18.54 -13.99 -3.38
C PHE A 178 18.40 -13.15 -4.66
N ASN A 179 17.19 -12.85 -5.06
CA ASN A 179 16.96 -12.07 -6.28
C ASN A 179 15.72 -11.19 -6.18
N ALA A 180 15.77 -10.07 -6.90
CA ALA A 180 14.66 -9.12 -6.89
C ALA A 180 13.39 -9.68 -7.54
N LEU A 181 13.50 -10.61 -8.49
CA LEU A 181 12.34 -11.16 -9.19
C LEU A 181 11.49 -12.04 -8.28
N SER A 182 12.09 -12.96 -7.51
CA SER A 182 11.35 -13.79 -6.56
C SER A 182 10.66 -12.94 -5.49
N ALA A 183 11.35 -11.92 -4.96
CA ALA A 183 10.79 -10.95 -4.04
C ALA A 183 9.61 -10.22 -4.66
N SER A 184 9.74 -9.77 -5.92
CA SER A 184 8.70 -9.03 -6.65
C SER A 184 7.46 -9.88 -6.94
N ILE A 185 7.65 -11.14 -7.32
CA ILE A 185 6.53 -12.08 -7.58
C ILE A 185 5.71 -12.27 -6.31
N VAL A 186 6.37 -12.58 -5.20
CA VAL A 186 5.69 -12.85 -3.93
C VAL A 186 5.03 -11.58 -3.39
N LEU A 187 5.70 -10.44 -3.46
CA LEU A 187 5.13 -9.16 -3.10
C LEU A 187 3.92 -8.81 -3.98
N GLY A 188 4.02 -9.08 -5.29
CA GLY A 188 2.90 -8.92 -6.23
C GLY A 188 1.69 -9.75 -5.81
N ILE A 189 1.89 -11.05 -5.50
CA ILE A 189 0.84 -11.95 -5.02
C ILE A 189 0.20 -11.41 -3.73
N MET A 190 0.99 -10.93 -2.78
CA MET A 190 0.52 -10.35 -1.52
C MET A 190 -0.32 -9.08 -1.71
N ILE A 191 -0.08 -8.31 -2.77
CA ILE A 191 -0.77 -7.05 -3.06
C ILE A 191 -2.06 -7.28 -3.87
N ILE A 192 -2.17 -8.37 -4.66
CA ILE A 192 -3.36 -8.68 -5.48
C ILE A 192 -4.69 -8.50 -4.71
N PRO A 193 -4.86 -9.04 -3.49
CA PRO A 193 -6.12 -8.88 -2.75
C PRO A 193 -6.50 -7.43 -2.49
N THR A 194 -5.52 -6.58 -2.19
CA THR A 194 -5.75 -5.15 -1.93
C THR A 194 -6.23 -4.43 -3.19
N VAL A 195 -5.56 -4.66 -4.33
CA VAL A 195 -5.96 -4.10 -5.62
C VAL A 195 -7.34 -4.59 -6.03
N ALA A 196 -7.59 -5.90 -5.90
CA ALA A 196 -8.87 -6.52 -6.25
C ALA A 196 -10.03 -5.98 -5.42
N SER A 197 -9.87 -5.88 -4.09
CA SER A 197 -10.93 -5.42 -3.20
C SER A 197 -11.29 -3.96 -3.43
N ILE A 198 -10.29 -3.06 -3.48
CA ILE A 198 -10.54 -1.63 -3.67
C ILE A 198 -11.11 -1.33 -5.06
N SER A 199 -10.58 -1.99 -6.11
CA SER A 199 -11.11 -1.83 -7.47
C SER A 199 -12.53 -2.40 -7.59
N GLU A 200 -12.84 -3.53 -6.95
CA GLU A 200 -14.19 -4.10 -6.90
C GLU A 200 -15.17 -3.15 -6.22
N ASP A 201 -14.80 -2.58 -5.07
CA ASP A 201 -15.63 -1.64 -4.33
C ASP A 201 -15.88 -0.36 -5.17
N ALA A 202 -14.87 0.15 -5.90
CA ALA A 202 -15.00 1.28 -6.80
C ALA A 202 -15.97 0.99 -7.97
N MET A 203 -15.82 -0.17 -8.61
CA MET A 203 -16.74 -0.58 -9.70
C MET A 203 -18.17 -0.73 -9.20
N ARG A 204 -18.38 -1.24 -8.01
CA ARG A 204 -19.73 -1.40 -7.42
C ARG A 204 -20.38 -0.10 -7.00
N ALA A 205 -19.59 0.92 -6.67
CA ALA A 205 -20.09 2.25 -6.36
C ALA A 205 -20.74 2.93 -7.57
N VAL A 206 -20.44 2.48 -8.80
CA VAL A 206 -21.08 2.99 -10.02
C VAL A 206 -22.58 2.74 -9.99
N PRO A 207 -23.44 3.76 -10.20
CA PRO A 207 -24.89 3.63 -10.14
C PRO A 207 -25.44 2.56 -11.11
N ARG A 208 -26.42 1.78 -10.63
CA ARG A 208 -27.08 0.75 -11.47
C ARG A 208 -27.81 1.34 -12.67
N SER A 209 -28.35 2.54 -12.53
CA SER A 209 -29.05 3.24 -13.61
C SER A 209 -28.17 3.44 -14.84
N LEU A 210 -26.87 3.69 -14.70
CA LEU A 210 -25.96 3.81 -15.84
C LEU A 210 -25.79 2.48 -16.59
N ARG A 211 -25.73 1.36 -15.85
CA ARG A 211 -25.66 0.02 -16.45
C ARG A 211 -26.96 -0.33 -17.18
N GLU A 212 -28.11 -0.08 -16.54
CA GLU A 212 -29.43 -0.35 -17.10
C GLU A 212 -29.71 0.48 -18.36
N ALA A 213 -29.31 1.76 -18.37
CA ALA A 213 -29.37 2.62 -19.54
C ALA A 213 -28.54 2.06 -20.72
N ALA A 214 -27.33 1.60 -20.49
CA ALA A 214 -26.49 1.02 -21.52
C ALA A 214 -27.07 -0.30 -22.06
N TYR A 215 -27.60 -1.17 -21.18
CA TYR A 215 -28.30 -2.39 -21.62
C TYR A 215 -29.57 -2.08 -22.42
N SER A 216 -30.30 -1.02 -22.08
CA SER A 216 -31.50 -0.59 -22.83
C SER A 216 -31.19 -0.13 -24.25
N LEU A 217 -29.96 0.34 -24.50
CA LEU A 217 -29.43 0.68 -25.83
C LEU A 217 -28.90 -0.54 -26.61
N GLY A 218 -29.03 -1.75 -26.05
CA GLY A 218 -28.58 -2.98 -26.71
C GLY A 218 -27.08 -3.30 -26.49
N ALA A 219 -26.42 -2.63 -25.56
CA ALA A 219 -25.01 -2.91 -25.28
C ALA A 219 -24.81 -4.30 -24.67
N THR A 220 -23.75 -4.98 -25.10
CA THR A 220 -23.33 -6.26 -24.53
C THR A 220 -22.69 -6.05 -23.14
N ARG A 221 -22.62 -7.12 -22.35
CA ARG A 221 -22.01 -7.05 -21.01
C ARG A 221 -20.57 -6.51 -21.03
N PHE A 222 -19.78 -6.95 -22.00
CA PHE A 222 -18.42 -6.46 -22.18
C PHE A 222 -18.38 -4.96 -22.50
N GLU A 223 -19.28 -4.47 -23.35
CA GLU A 223 -19.35 -3.05 -23.69
C GLU A 223 -19.79 -2.20 -22.50
N VAL A 224 -20.75 -2.68 -21.69
CA VAL A 224 -21.14 -1.99 -20.46
C VAL A 224 -19.95 -1.90 -19.49
N ILE A 225 -19.18 -2.97 -19.31
CA ILE A 225 -18.00 -2.97 -18.45
C ILE A 225 -16.94 -2.00 -18.99
N SER A 226 -16.55 -2.14 -20.24
CA SER A 226 -15.43 -1.40 -20.83
C SER A 226 -15.72 0.08 -21.10
N LYS A 227 -16.97 0.42 -21.48
CA LYS A 227 -17.34 1.78 -21.88
C LYS A 227 -18.09 2.57 -20.80
N VAL A 228 -18.67 1.90 -19.78
CA VAL A 228 -19.44 2.56 -18.72
C VAL A 228 -18.81 2.33 -17.35
N VAL A 229 -18.67 1.06 -16.91
CA VAL A 229 -18.24 0.77 -15.52
C VAL A 229 -16.79 1.13 -15.28
N LEU A 230 -15.86 0.69 -16.15
CA LEU A 230 -14.43 0.98 -15.98
C LEU A 230 -14.10 2.47 -16.04
N PRO A 231 -14.61 3.25 -17.02
CA PRO A 231 -14.39 4.70 -17.01
C PRO A 231 -15.00 5.39 -15.80
N ALA A 232 -16.22 5.00 -15.38
CA ALA A 232 -16.87 5.55 -14.22
C ALA A 232 -16.17 5.22 -12.89
N ALA A 233 -15.57 4.02 -12.78
CA ALA A 233 -14.80 3.60 -11.62
C ALA A 233 -13.30 3.99 -11.69
N PHE A 234 -12.86 4.67 -12.73
CA PHE A 234 -11.44 4.88 -13.03
C PHE A 234 -10.67 5.55 -11.90
N SER A 235 -11.25 6.55 -11.25
CA SER A 235 -10.63 7.21 -10.09
C SER A 235 -10.37 6.25 -8.93
N GLY A 236 -11.31 5.36 -8.63
CA GLY A 236 -11.14 4.34 -7.59
C GLY A 236 -10.12 3.26 -7.97
N ILE A 237 -10.03 2.88 -9.24
CA ILE A 237 -9.04 1.94 -9.75
C ILE A 237 -7.62 2.56 -9.66
N ILE A 238 -7.48 3.84 -10.02
CA ILE A 238 -6.21 4.56 -9.83
C ILE A 238 -5.84 4.63 -8.34
N ALA A 239 -6.79 4.86 -7.45
CA ALA A 239 -6.54 4.83 -6.01
C ALA A 239 -5.99 3.48 -5.55
N ALA A 240 -6.57 2.38 -6.03
CA ALA A 240 -6.09 1.02 -5.76
C ALA A 240 -4.66 0.80 -6.26
N PHE A 241 -4.35 1.25 -7.48
CA PHE A 241 -3.01 1.18 -8.07
C PHE A 241 -1.96 1.93 -7.23
N ILE A 242 -2.28 3.16 -6.84
CA ILE A 242 -1.36 4.00 -6.06
C ILE A 242 -1.12 3.41 -4.67
N LEU A 243 -2.18 2.92 -4.02
CA LEU A 243 -2.05 2.25 -2.73
C LEU A 243 -1.20 0.97 -2.85
N ALA A 244 -1.33 0.23 -3.95
CA ALA A 244 -0.52 -0.95 -4.25
C ALA A 244 0.98 -0.59 -4.32
N ILE A 245 1.33 0.46 -5.07
CA ILE A 245 2.73 0.92 -5.18
C ILE A 245 3.25 1.43 -3.83
N SER A 246 2.47 2.24 -3.13
CA SER A 246 2.88 2.76 -1.81
C SER A 246 3.15 1.62 -0.82
N ARG A 247 2.32 0.56 -0.85
CA ARG A 247 2.52 -0.64 -0.05
C ARG A 247 3.78 -1.40 -0.48
N ALA A 248 4.03 -1.54 -1.79
CA ALA A 248 5.23 -2.21 -2.31
C ALA A 248 6.52 -1.51 -1.89
N VAL A 249 6.56 -0.19 -1.95
CA VAL A 249 7.73 0.62 -1.55
C VAL A 249 8.02 0.50 -0.06
N GLY A 250 6.97 0.36 0.77
CA GLY A 250 7.09 0.23 2.23
C GLY A 250 7.27 -1.21 2.72
N GLU A 251 7.21 -2.23 1.84
CA GLU A 251 7.35 -3.62 2.30
C GLU A 251 8.75 -3.87 2.83
N THR A 252 8.81 -4.55 3.96
CA THR A 252 10.05 -4.71 4.70
C THR A 252 10.47 -6.17 4.77
N MET A 253 9.69 -7.02 5.42
CA MET A 253 10.15 -8.36 5.80
C MET A 253 10.21 -9.33 4.62
N ALA A 254 9.18 -9.36 3.76
CA ALA A 254 9.17 -10.23 2.59
C ALA A 254 10.36 -9.94 1.67
N VAL A 255 10.63 -8.65 1.45
CA VAL A 255 11.71 -8.19 0.58
C VAL A 255 13.08 -8.41 1.21
N THR A 256 13.25 -8.11 2.50
CA THR A 256 14.52 -8.36 3.23
C THR A 256 14.94 -9.81 3.15
N ILE A 257 14.00 -10.74 3.23
CA ILE A 257 14.28 -12.18 3.18
C ILE A 257 14.58 -12.63 1.75
N ALA A 258 13.79 -12.20 0.76
CA ALA A 258 13.82 -12.75 -0.59
C ALA A 258 14.80 -12.05 -1.55
N ALA A 259 14.94 -10.73 -1.47
CA ALA A 259 15.77 -9.96 -2.40
C ALA A 259 17.25 -9.93 -2.03
N GLY A 260 17.57 -10.24 -0.75
CA GLY A 260 18.93 -10.18 -0.24
C GLY A 260 19.32 -8.80 0.31
N ALA A 261 20.63 -8.60 0.45
CA ALA A 261 21.21 -7.43 1.12
C ALA A 261 22.44 -6.86 0.37
N THR A 262 22.46 -6.97 -0.96
CA THR A 262 23.54 -6.47 -1.79
C THR A 262 23.18 -5.09 -2.33
N PRO A 263 23.78 -3.99 -1.83
CA PRO A 263 23.48 -2.66 -2.32
C PRO A 263 24.24 -2.41 -3.62
N GLN A 264 23.54 -2.53 -4.74
CA GLN A 264 24.07 -2.27 -6.08
C GLN A 264 23.03 -1.60 -6.98
N VAL A 265 23.50 -0.82 -7.93
CA VAL A 265 22.66 -0.23 -8.98
C VAL A 265 22.54 -1.24 -10.10
N THR A 266 21.46 -1.96 -10.16
CA THR A 266 21.15 -2.92 -11.21
C THR A 266 19.70 -2.80 -11.65
N PHE A 267 19.45 -3.11 -12.92
CA PHE A 267 18.10 -3.28 -13.47
C PHE A 267 17.80 -4.75 -13.80
N ASN A 268 18.76 -5.65 -13.50
CA ASN A 268 18.56 -7.08 -13.66
C ASN A 268 17.78 -7.63 -12.45
N PRO A 269 16.54 -8.12 -12.65
CA PRO A 269 15.73 -8.61 -11.55
C PRO A 269 16.20 -9.96 -11.02
N LEU A 270 17.12 -10.66 -11.69
CA LEU A 270 17.66 -11.94 -11.27
C LEU A 270 18.84 -11.83 -10.29
N GLU A 271 19.27 -10.60 -10.01
CA GLU A 271 20.33 -10.32 -9.07
C GLU A 271 19.80 -9.94 -7.69
N SER A 272 20.69 -10.10 -6.68
CA SER A 272 20.41 -9.65 -5.31
C SER A 272 20.46 -8.13 -5.24
N VAL A 273 19.45 -7.53 -4.59
CA VAL A 273 19.39 -6.09 -4.35
C VAL A 273 19.07 -5.82 -2.88
N GLN A 274 19.41 -4.62 -2.41
CA GLN A 274 19.02 -4.15 -1.09
C GLN A 274 18.03 -3.01 -1.23
N THR A 275 16.89 -3.09 -0.52
CA THR A 275 15.92 -1.99 -0.43
C THR A 275 16.23 -1.08 0.74
N MET A 276 15.67 0.14 0.73
CA MET A 276 15.79 1.08 1.85
C MET A 276 15.24 0.48 3.15
N THR A 277 14.11 -0.19 3.10
CA THR A 277 13.48 -0.85 4.27
C THR A 277 14.33 -2.01 4.78
N ALA A 278 14.90 -2.84 3.89
CA ALA A 278 15.79 -3.93 4.24
C ALA A 278 17.07 -3.42 4.93
N PHE A 279 17.65 -2.33 4.42
CA PHE A 279 18.81 -1.68 5.06
C PHE A 279 18.47 -1.20 6.48
N ILE A 280 17.35 -0.50 6.67
CA ILE A 280 16.91 -0.02 7.99
C ILE A 280 16.80 -1.19 8.97
N VAL A 281 16.17 -2.29 8.58
CA VAL A 281 16.03 -3.49 9.41
C VAL A 281 17.39 -4.10 9.74
N GLN A 282 18.26 -4.28 8.75
CA GLN A 282 19.57 -4.90 8.93
C GLN A 282 20.42 -4.13 9.94
N VAL A 283 20.46 -2.80 9.85
CA VAL A 283 21.26 -1.98 10.75
C VAL A 283 20.59 -1.84 12.13
N SER A 284 19.24 -1.80 12.19
CA SER A 284 18.51 -1.72 13.47
C SER A 284 18.67 -2.97 14.32
N PHE A 285 18.82 -4.16 13.72
CA PHE A 285 19.09 -5.41 14.42
C PHE A 285 20.58 -5.73 14.54
N GLY A 286 21.44 -4.90 13.94
CA GLY A 286 22.90 -5.01 14.06
C GLY A 286 23.43 -4.25 15.28
N ASP A 287 24.72 -4.40 15.53
CA ASP A 287 25.44 -3.78 16.67
C ASP A 287 25.87 -2.32 16.38
N ALA A 288 25.07 -1.55 15.65
CA ALA A 288 25.41 -0.15 15.37
C ALA A 288 25.14 0.72 16.60
N PRO A 289 26.17 1.32 17.25
CA PRO A 289 25.95 2.14 18.43
C PRO A 289 25.08 3.35 18.12
N ALA A 290 24.22 3.73 19.07
CA ALA A 290 23.45 4.97 18.97
C ALA A 290 24.39 6.18 18.83
N GLY A 291 24.07 7.10 17.92
CA GLY A 291 24.93 8.29 17.63
C GLY A 291 26.14 8.01 16.76
N SER A 292 26.44 6.76 16.38
CA SER A 292 27.46 6.46 15.38
C SER A 292 26.97 6.86 13.98
N ILE A 293 27.91 7.05 13.04
CA ILE A 293 27.56 7.35 11.64
C ILE A 293 26.69 6.23 11.03
N ASN A 294 26.93 5.00 11.41
CA ASN A 294 26.16 3.84 10.99
C ASN A 294 24.72 3.88 11.54
N GLY A 295 24.56 4.18 12.83
CA GLY A 295 23.25 4.36 13.46
C GLY A 295 22.46 5.52 12.86
N GLN A 296 23.13 6.66 12.60
CA GLN A 296 22.49 7.82 11.98
C GLN A 296 22.17 7.62 10.50
N SER A 297 22.87 6.74 9.78
CA SER A 297 22.55 6.40 8.39
C SER A 297 21.16 5.79 8.23
N ILE A 298 20.62 5.10 9.26
CA ILE A 298 19.24 4.60 9.28
C ILE A 298 18.25 5.75 9.10
N PHE A 299 18.46 6.84 9.85
CA PHE A 299 17.55 8.00 9.81
C PHE A 299 17.68 8.77 8.51
N ALA A 300 18.87 8.85 7.90
CA ALA A 300 19.05 9.45 6.58
C ALA A 300 18.32 8.65 5.49
N VAL A 301 18.42 7.32 5.51
CA VAL A 301 17.67 6.44 4.58
C VAL A 301 16.18 6.50 4.87
N GLY A 302 15.77 6.50 6.15
CA GLY A 302 14.38 6.64 6.56
C GLY A 302 13.76 7.97 6.13
N ALA A 303 14.49 9.10 6.27
CA ALA A 303 14.05 10.40 5.78
C ALA A 303 13.92 10.42 4.24
N THR A 304 14.84 9.77 3.53
CA THR A 304 14.77 9.62 2.07
C THR A 304 13.54 8.82 1.66
N LEU A 305 13.27 7.70 2.32
CA LEU A 305 12.09 6.88 2.10
C LEU A 305 10.80 7.66 2.40
N PHE A 306 10.78 8.42 3.50
CA PHE A 306 9.65 9.27 3.87
C PHE A 306 9.37 10.33 2.80
N ILE A 307 10.38 11.05 2.35
CA ILE A 307 10.25 12.06 1.29
C ILE A 307 9.74 11.41 -0.01
N MET A 308 10.29 10.26 -0.38
CA MET A 308 9.90 9.55 -1.60
C MET A 308 8.44 9.10 -1.54
N THR A 309 8.01 8.49 -0.44
CA THR A 309 6.60 8.07 -0.25
C THR A 309 5.66 9.25 -0.13
N PHE A 310 6.10 10.35 0.49
CA PHE A 310 5.32 11.60 0.59
C PHE A 310 5.08 12.24 -0.78
N ILE A 311 6.12 12.29 -1.63
CA ILE A 311 6.00 12.78 -3.02
C ILE A 311 5.05 11.88 -3.81
N MET A 312 5.16 10.56 -3.68
CA MET A 312 4.24 9.61 -4.34
C MET A 312 2.80 9.83 -3.88
N ASN A 313 2.56 10.06 -2.59
CA ASN A 313 1.22 10.34 -2.07
C ASN A 313 0.65 11.67 -2.58
N ILE A 314 1.47 12.73 -2.70
CA ILE A 314 1.05 13.99 -3.31
C ILE A 314 0.67 13.80 -4.78
N ILE A 315 1.52 13.13 -5.57
CA ILE A 315 1.23 12.81 -6.98
C ILE A 315 -0.09 12.03 -7.08
N SER A 316 -0.26 11.06 -6.21
CA SER A 316 -1.49 10.28 -6.04
C SER A 316 -2.73 11.15 -5.86
N ASP A 317 -2.68 12.04 -4.89
CA ASP A 317 -3.81 12.93 -4.56
C ASP A 317 -4.15 13.89 -5.72
N ILE A 318 -3.12 14.39 -6.43
CA ILE A 318 -3.30 15.22 -7.63
C ILE A 318 -3.99 14.44 -8.74
N VAL A 319 -3.52 13.20 -9.02
CA VAL A 319 -4.11 12.33 -10.05
C VAL A 319 -5.55 11.99 -9.69
N LEU A 320 -5.81 11.59 -8.44
CA LEU A 320 -7.15 11.29 -7.97
C LEU A 320 -8.11 12.48 -8.13
N LYS A 321 -7.70 13.67 -7.73
CA LYS A 321 -8.53 14.89 -7.87
C LYS A 321 -8.83 15.23 -9.32
N ARG A 322 -7.90 14.97 -10.24
CA ARG A 322 -8.09 15.25 -11.67
C ARG A 322 -9.07 14.31 -12.36
N PHE A 323 -9.13 13.05 -11.91
CA PHE A 323 -9.97 12.00 -12.53
C PHE A 323 -11.21 11.66 -11.71
N ARG A 324 -11.48 12.39 -10.63
CA ARG A 324 -12.68 12.18 -9.81
C ARG A 324 -13.91 12.69 -10.56
N GLU A 325 -14.72 11.77 -11.08
CA GLU A 325 -16.07 12.07 -11.52
C GLU A 325 -17.02 12.06 -10.32
N VAL A 326 -17.76 13.15 -10.14
CA VAL A 326 -18.79 13.27 -9.10
C VAL A 326 -20.12 12.97 -9.78
N TYR A 327 -20.71 11.83 -9.48
CA TYR A 327 -22.08 11.53 -9.87
C TYR A 327 -23.02 12.06 -8.76
N GLU A 328 -23.67 13.22 -9.00
CA GLU A 328 -24.75 13.75 -8.16
C GLU A 328 -26.09 13.05 -8.48
#